data_722a9b6fe26f3da6007ebf54d15694d7
#
_entry.id   722a9b6fe26f3da6007ebf54d15694d7
#
_cell.length_a   1.000
_cell.length_b   1.000
_cell.length_c   1.000
_cell.angle_alpha   90.00
_cell.angle_beta   90.00
_cell.angle_gamma   90.00
#
_symmetry.space_group_name_H-M   'P 1'
#
loop_
_entity.id
_entity.type
_entity.pdbx_description
1 polymer ?
#
loop_
_entity_poly.entity_id
_entity_poly.type
_entity_poly.pdbx_seq_one_letter_code
_entity_poly.pdbx_strand_id
1 'polypeptide(L)'
;MVLGGKMEDVKIPTHVAIILDGNRRWAKNHLLPKLEGHRRGFSNIKKIADYIFKKGVKYLSVYCFSTENFKREASEVDYLMNLFVKEFKSSCEELKKNNIKVVFSGRRSPLRGDVLEAMDYL
;
A
#
# COMPACT_ATOMS: atom_id res chain seq x y z
N MET A 1 -19.97 6.49 1.47
CA MET A 1 -19.61 7.87 1.82
C MET A 1 -20.71 8.46 2.70
N VAL A 2 -20.35 9.03 3.82
CA VAL A 2 -21.32 9.68 4.70
C VAL A 2 -21.41 11.15 4.31
N LEU A 3 -22.61 11.59 3.92
CA LEU A 3 -22.90 12.97 3.56
C LEU A 3 -23.87 13.57 4.59
N GLY A 4 -23.54 14.74 5.11
CA GLY A 4 -24.46 15.52 5.93
C GLY A 4 -24.49 15.22 7.43
N GLY A 5 -23.52 14.45 7.97
CA GLY A 5 -23.35 14.31 9.42
C GLY A 5 -22.62 15.50 10.01
N LYS A 6 -22.97 15.88 11.24
CA LYS A 6 -22.15 16.83 12.03
C LYS A 6 -20.84 16.17 12.41
N MET A 7 -19.74 16.93 12.49
CA MET A 7 -18.42 16.39 12.87
C MET A 7 -18.43 15.69 14.24
N GLU A 8 -19.23 16.18 15.16
CA GLU A 8 -19.42 15.61 16.51
C GLU A 8 -20.08 14.22 16.48
N ASP A 9 -20.87 13.92 15.43
CA ASP A 9 -21.57 12.64 15.26
C ASP A 9 -20.74 11.61 14.50
N VAL A 10 -19.57 11.99 14.00
CA VAL A 10 -18.69 11.10 13.23
C VAL A 10 -17.85 10.27 14.17
N LYS A 11 -18.06 8.97 14.12
CA LYS A 11 -17.21 8.02 14.86
C LYS A 11 -16.02 7.66 13.99
N ILE A 12 -14.84 7.71 14.58
CA ILE A 12 -13.60 7.29 13.92
C ILE A 12 -13.46 5.76 14.08
N PRO A 13 -13.35 5.01 13.01
CA PRO A 13 -13.16 3.55 13.12
C PRO A 13 -11.81 3.23 13.75
N THR A 14 -11.74 2.10 14.43
CA THR A 14 -10.48 1.61 15.01
C THR A 14 -9.56 1.05 13.95
N HIS A 15 -10.12 0.41 12.93
CA HIS A 15 -9.39 -0.30 11.89
C HIS A 15 -10.00 0.02 10.53
N VAL A 16 -9.16 0.44 9.60
CA VAL A 16 -9.52 0.62 8.18
C VAL A 16 -8.77 -0.41 7.35
N ALA A 17 -9.43 -1.06 6.43
CA ALA A 17 -8.81 -1.98 5.48
C ALA A 17 -9.08 -1.51 4.05
N ILE A 18 -8.05 -1.53 3.23
CA ILE A 18 -8.10 -1.06 1.85
C ILE A 18 -7.59 -2.14 0.91
N ILE A 19 -8.35 -2.42 -0.14
CA ILE A 19 -7.90 -3.25 -1.26
C ILE A 19 -7.49 -2.29 -2.37
N LEU A 20 -6.24 -2.39 -2.80
CA LEU A 20 -5.73 -1.56 -3.90
C LEU A 20 -6.28 -2.09 -5.23
N ASP A 21 -7.01 -1.25 -5.93
CA ASP A 21 -7.63 -1.61 -7.22
C ASP A 21 -7.69 -0.39 -8.13
N GLY A 22 -7.71 -0.64 -9.43
CA GLY A 22 -7.94 0.38 -10.44
C GLY A 22 -6.70 1.13 -10.91
N ASN A 23 -5.52 0.86 -10.41
CA ASN A 23 -4.29 1.56 -10.80
C ASN A 23 -3.96 1.40 -12.29
N ARG A 24 -4.17 0.23 -12.87
CA ARG A 24 -3.96 -0.02 -14.30
C ARG A 24 -4.98 0.73 -15.15
N ARG A 25 -6.24 0.73 -14.76
CA ARG A 25 -7.32 1.48 -15.43
C ARG A 25 -7.07 2.98 -15.36
N TRP A 26 -6.64 3.47 -14.21
CA TRP A 26 -6.29 4.87 -14.03
C TRP A 26 -5.18 5.30 -15.00
N ALA A 27 -4.12 4.51 -15.11
CA ALA A 27 -3.01 4.77 -16.03
C ALA A 27 -3.50 4.80 -17.48
N LYS A 28 -4.31 3.82 -17.88
CA LYS A 28 -4.91 3.76 -19.22
C LYS A 28 -5.72 5.01 -19.53
N ASN A 29 -6.57 5.45 -18.60
CA ASN A 29 -7.42 6.63 -18.77
C ASN A 29 -6.61 7.92 -18.85
N HIS A 30 -5.39 7.94 -18.33
CA HIS A 30 -4.48 9.09 -18.38
C HIS A 30 -3.40 8.96 -19.45
N LEU A 31 -3.52 7.97 -20.34
CA LEU A 31 -2.55 7.69 -21.41
C LEU A 31 -1.13 7.46 -20.88
N LEU A 32 -1.03 6.80 -19.73
CA LEU A 32 0.23 6.48 -19.08
C LEU A 32 0.49 4.96 -19.09
N PRO A 33 1.75 4.52 -19.01
CA PRO A 33 2.06 3.11 -18.81
C PRO A 33 1.45 2.55 -17.53
N LYS A 34 1.03 1.28 -17.53
CA LYS A 34 0.44 0.63 -16.35
C LYS A 34 1.36 0.66 -15.12
N LEU A 35 2.68 0.63 -15.35
CA LEU A 35 3.66 0.70 -14.27
C LEU A 35 3.62 2.04 -13.53
N GLU A 36 3.33 3.12 -14.24
CA GLU A 36 3.14 4.45 -13.63
C GLU A 36 1.90 4.47 -12.75
N GLY A 37 0.84 3.74 -13.14
CA GLY A 37 -0.35 3.56 -12.30
C GLY A 37 -0.01 2.90 -10.96
N HIS A 38 0.79 1.85 -10.97
CA HIS A 38 1.24 1.17 -9.76
C HIS A 38 2.06 2.10 -8.86
N ARG A 39 3.00 2.84 -9.44
CA ARG A 39 3.83 3.80 -8.69
C ARG A 39 2.98 4.87 -8.01
N ARG A 40 2.05 5.44 -8.72
CA ARG A 40 1.16 6.48 -8.17
C ARG A 40 0.19 5.94 -7.14
N GLY A 41 -0.31 4.73 -7.34
CA GLY A 41 -1.14 4.05 -6.34
C GLY A 41 -0.39 3.85 -5.04
N PHE A 42 0.86 3.42 -5.11
CA PHE A 42 1.69 3.24 -3.93
C PHE A 42 1.98 4.57 -3.22
N SER A 43 2.30 5.61 -3.97
CA SER A 43 2.48 6.96 -3.42
C SER A 43 1.22 7.48 -2.74
N ASN A 44 0.06 7.22 -3.33
CA ASN A 44 -1.22 7.64 -2.79
C ASN A 44 -1.58 6.93 -1.48
N ILE A 45 -1.25 5.64 -1.35
CA ILE A 45 -1.53 4.92 -0.10
C ILE A 45 -0.75 5.50 1.08
N LYS A 46 0.45 6.01 0.86
CA LYS A 46 1.21 6.71 1.89
C LYS A 46 0.49 7.96 2.40
N LYS A 47 -0.06 8.74 1.49
CA LYS A 47 -0.83 9.96 1.83
C LYS A 47 -2.09 9.61 2.61
N ILE A 48 -2.80 8.57 2.16
CA ILE A 48 -4.02 8.10 2.82
C ILE A 48 -3.70 7.55 4.21
N ALA A 49 -2.63 6.79 4.36
CA ALA A 49 -2.21 6.25 5.64
C ALA A 49 -1.91 7.38 6.64
N ASP A 50 -1.15 8.39 6.21
CA ASP A 50 -0.85 9.55 7.04
C ASP A 50 -2.13 10.27 7.50
N TYR A 51 -3.06 10.50 6.58
CA TYR A 51 -4.35 11.11 6.87
C TYR A 51 -5.17 10.28 7.88
N ILE A 52 -5.26 8.97 7.64
CA ILE A 52 -6.02 8.05 8.48
C ILE A 52 -5.48 8.04 9.91
N PHE A 53 -4.16 7.92 10.09
CA PHE A 53 -3.55 7.89 11.41
C PHE A 53 -3.67 9.23 12.14
N LYS A 54 -3.60 10.36 11.44
CA LYS A 54 -3.83 11.68 12.03
C LYS A 54 -5.27 11.86 12.51
N LYS A 55 -6.21 11.16 11.91
CA LYS A 55 -7.62 11.18 12.36
C LYS A 55 -7.90 10.28 13.56
N GLY A 56 -6.92 9.53 14.03
CA GLY A 56 -7.05 8.69 15.20
C GLY A 56 -7.36 7.23 14.94
N VAL A 57 -7.33 6.78 13.68
CA VAL A 57 -7.43 5.35 13.34
C VAL A 57 -6.18 4.63 13.84
N LYS A 58 -6.36 3.52 14.55
CA LYS A 58 -5.24 2.78 15.16
C LYS A 58 -4.58 1.80 14.21
N TYR A 59 -5.35 1.18 13.32
CA TYR A 59 -4.88 0.10 12.44
C TYR A 59 -5.28 0.36 11.00
N LEU A 60 -4.34 0.14 10.11
CA LEU A 60 -4.58 0.17 8.66
C LEU A 60 -4.07 -1.14 8.08
N SER A 61 -4.96 -1.87 7.39
CA SER A 61 -4.59 -3.04 6.59
C SER A 61 -4.67 -2.70 5.11
N VAL A 62 -3.64 -3.08 4.36
CA VAL A 62 -3.59 -2.86 2.92
C VAL A 62 -3.34 -4.19 2.23
N TYR A 63 -4.20 -4.54 1.29
CA TYR A 63 -4.01 -5.71 0.45
C TYR A 63 -3.19 -5.32 -0.78
N CYS A 64 -1.92 -5.70 -0.79
CA CYS A 64 -0.97 -5.20 -1.79
C CYS A 64 -0.77 -6.14 -2.97
N PHE A 65 -0.69 -7.45 -2.72
CA PHE A 65 -0.30 -8.41 -3.75
C PHE A 65 -0.85 -9.80 -3.42
N SER A 66 -1.54 -10.42 -4.39
CA SER A 66 -2.08 -11.77 -4.24
C SER A 66 -1.25 -12.78 -5.02
N THR A 67 -1.42 -14.08 -4.70
CA THR A 67 -0.79 -15.16 -5.48
C THR A 67 -1.20 -15.14 -6.94
N GLU A 68 -2.40 -14.68 -7.25
CA GLU A 68 -2.88 -14.54 -8.63
C GLU A 68 -2.12 -13.46 -9.40
N ASN A 69 -1.58 -12.46 -8.74
CA ASN A 69 -0.81 -11.39 -9.38
C ASN A 69 0.50 -11.89 -9.98
N PHE A 70 1.04 -13.02 -9.51
CA PHE A 70 2.20 -13.66 -10.14
C PHE A 70 1.92 -14.19 -11.54
N LYS A 71 0.67 -14.33 -11.94
CA LYS A 71 0.25 -14.72 -13.29
C LYS A 71 0.34 -13.58 -14.29
N ARG A 72 0.56 -12.35 -13.85
CA ARG A 72 0.78 -11.20 -14.74
C ARG A 72 2.08 -11.32 -15.50
N GLU A 73 2.27 -10.47 -16.51
CA GLU A 73 3.53 -10.41 -17.26
C GLU A 73 4.73 -10.30 -16.32
N ALA A 74 5.82 -11.02 -16.65
CA ALA A 74 7.02 -11.05 -15.83
C ALA A 74 7.60 -9.64 -15.57
N SER A 75 7.57 -8.77 -16.58
CA SER A 75 8.05 -7.39 -16.46
C SER A 75 7.24 -6.58 -15.44
N GLU A 76 5.92 -6.77 -15.38
CA GLU A 76 5.06 -6.10 -14.40
C GLU A 76 5.32 -6.62 -12.99
N VAL A 77 5.45 -7.94 -12.84
CA VAL A 77 5.78 -8.56 -11.55
C VAL A 77 7.12 -8.07 -11.03
N ASP A 78 8.14 -8.06 -11.89
CA ASP A 78 9.48 -7.55 -11.52
C ASP A 78 9.44 -6.08 -11.12
N TYR A 79 8.68 -5.26 -11.82
CA TYR A 79 8.51 -3.86 -11.47
C TYR A 79 7.89 -3.70 -10.08
N LEU A 80 6.83 -4.46 -9.80
CA LEU A 80 6.16 -4.42 -8.50
C LEU A 80 7.10 -4.88 -7.38
N MET A 81 7.88 -5.94 -7.61
CA MET A 81 8.85 -6.42 -6.62
C MET A 81 9.94 -5.36 -6.36
N ASN A 82 10.46 -4.73 -7.40
CA ASN A 82 11.44 -3.64 -7.27
C ASN A 82 10.84 -2.44 -6.53
N LEU A 83 9.59 -2.10 -6.81
CA LEU A 83 8.87 -1.03 -6.13
C LEU A 83 8.73 -1.32 -4.63
N PHE A 84 8.36 -2.54 -4.26
CA PHE A 84 8.26 -2.96 -2.86
C PHE A 84 9.60 -2.82 -2.14
N VAL A 85 10.69 -3.33 -2.73
CA VAL A 85 12.04 -3.21 -2.13
C VAL A 85 12.39 -1.75 -1.88
N LYS A 86 12.24 -0.91 -2.89
CA LYS A 86 12.56 0.51 -2.81
C LYS A 86 11.72 1.21 -1.73
N GLU A 87 10.41 1.01 -1.76
CA GLU A 87 9.48 1.71 -0.89
C GLU A 87 9.57 1.22 0.56
N PHE A 88 9.77 -0.07 0.78
CA PHE A 88 9.93 -0.60 2.13
C PHE A 88 11.20 -0.05 2.78
N LYS A 89 12.31 -0.02 2.04
CA LYS A 89 13.57 0.53 2.55
C LYS A 89 13.48 2.04 2.81
N SER A 90 12.91 2.80 1.88
CA SER A 90 12.80 4.25 2.02
C SER A 90 11.83 4.71 3.10
N SER A 91 10.83 3.90 3.41
CA SER A 91 9.80 4.25 4.40
C SER A 91 10.19 3.93 5.84
N CYS A 92 11.24 3.15 6.04
CA CYS A 92 11.62 2.64 7.37
C CYS A 92 11.83 3.74 8.41
N GLU A 93 12.59 4.77 8.06
CA GLU A 93 12.90 5.88 8.96
C GLU A 93 11.65 6.66 9.37
N GLU A 94 10.80 6.98 8.40
CA GLU A 94 9.56 7.72 8.63
C GLU A 94 8.59 6.92 9.50
N LEU A 95 8.45 5.62 9.25
CA LEU A 95 7.60 4.74 10.04
C LEU A 95 8.07 4.67 11.49
N LYS A 96 9.37 4.53 11.72
CA LYS A 96 9.95 4.53 13.06
C LYS A 96 9.71 5.87 13.76
N LYS A 97 9.95 6.97 13.07
CA LYS A 97 9.74 8.32 13.61
C LYS A 97 8.30 8.54 14.04
N ASN A 98 7.34 8.02 13.30
CA ASN A 98 5.91 8.15 13.58
C ASN A 98 5.37 7.04 14.48
N ASN A 99 6.24 6.19 15.01
CA ASN A 99 5.89 5.07 15.90
C ASN A 99 4.87 4.11 15.27
N ILE A 100 5.05 3.81 13.98
CA ILE A 100 4.19 2.91 13.23
C ILE A 100 4.88 1.56 13.09
N LYS A 101 4.24 0.51 13.58
CA LYS A 101 4.70 -0.87 13.40
C LYS A 101 4.08 -1.46 12.14
N VAL A 102 4.91 -2.07 11.31
CA VAL A 102 4.47 -2.78 10.10
C VAL A 102 4.52 -4.29 10.36
N VAL A 103 3.43 -4.96 10.03
CA VAL A 103 3.32 -6.42 10.12
C VAL A 103 2.89 -6.93 8.75
N PHE A 104 3.58 -7.94 8.25
CA PHE A 104 3.24 -8.58 6.99
C PHE A 104 2.49 -9.88 7.25
N SER A 105 1.38 -10.06 6.54
CA SER A 105 0.56 -11.27 6.61
C SER A 105 0.49 -11.92 5.24
N GLY A 106 0.63 -13.24 5.20
CA GLY A 106 0.57 -14.01 3.98
C GLY A 106 1.76 -14.93 3.79
N ARG A 107 1.79 -15.60 2.64
CA ARG A 107 2.89 -16.51 2.30
C ARG A 107 4.13 -15.72 1.90
N ARG A 108 5.26 -16.10 2.45
CA ARG A 108 6.54 -15.54 2.06
C ARG A 108 7.04 -16.11 0.73
N SER A 109 6.78 -17.38 0.45
CA SER A 109 6.99 -17.98 -0.86
C SER A 109 5.79 -17.68 -1.77
N PRO A 110 5.93 -17.31 -3.04
CA PRO A 110 7.16 -17.26 -3.86
C PRO A 110 7.81 -15.86 -3.97
N LEU A 111 7.76 -15.04 -2.95
CA LEU A 111 8.38 -13.71 -3.00
C LEU A 111 9.90 -13.81 -3.19
N ARG A 112 10.47 -12.86 -3.93
CA ARG A 112 11.91 -12.77 -4.15
C ARG A 112 12.64 -12.53 -2.81
N GLY A 113 13.88 -13.04 -2.72
CA GLY A 113 14.70 -12.90 -1.51
C GLY A 113 14.94 -11.45 -1.10
N ASP A 114 15.14 -10.53 -2.05
CA ASP A 114 15.35 -9.11 -1.76
C ASP A 114 14.09 -8.43 -1.21
N VAL A 115 12.90 -8.85 -1.64
CA VAL A 115 11.63 -8.38 -1.08
C VAL A 115 11.48 -8.87 0.36
N LEU A 116 11.76 -10.14 0.62
CA LEU A 116 11.70 -10.72 1.97
C LEU A 116 12.66 -10.00 2.93
N GLU A 117 13.88 -9.71 2.47
CA GLU A 117 14.87 -8.95 3.23
C GLU A 117 14.36 -7.53 3.55
N ALA A 118 13.76 -6.85 2.57
CA ALA A 118 13.19 -5.52 2.79
C ALA A 118 12.02 -5.54 3.78
N MET A 119 11.19 -6.59 3.74
CA MET A 119 10.11 -6.79 4.71
C MET A 119 10.67 -6.98 6.12
N ASP A 120 11.70 -7.79 6.26
CA ASP A 120 12.32 -8.05 7.56
C ASP A 120 13.03 -6.81 8.13
N TYR A 121 13.43 -5.88 7.25
CA TYR A 121 14.04 -4.61 7.65
C TYR A 121 13.03 -3.64 8.29
N LEU A 122 11.78 -3.70 7.87
CA LEU A 122 10.71 -2.88 8.46
C LEU A 122 10.32 -3.39 9.86
#